data_44897cedfd5fd8d188da5d2d4ff977d4
#
_entry.id   44897cedfd5fd8d188da5d2d4ff977d4
#
_cell.length_a   1.000
_cell.length_b   1.000
_cell.length_c   1.000
_cell.angle_alpha   90.00
_cell.angle_beta   90.00
_cell.angle_gamma   90.00
#
_symmetry.space_group_name_H-M   'P 1'
#
loop_
_entity.id
_entity.type
_entity.pdbx_description
1 polymer ?
#
loop_
_entity_poly.entity_id
_entity_poly.type
_entity_poly.pdbx_seq_one_letter_code
_entity_poly.pdbx_strand_id
1 'polypeptide(L)'
;TLTNEMKTQTVYLSRSDNRLDLETDTTYNRYIPVGTRPYDSVVVETGASVKVLGDNGTEFVFTEGQEGSYFSNITFALEMGVDYTLEITTSSGTAYTSKKVGLKGTSEITNVYAERATSNSGVDGVAIYVDSEPGLGASEYYRYTYDETYKIVAPMWAPVDFKLTNYDPCALPEPTYDLEIVPREVQNQVCYNTVSSNTIELASTAGNPSSKVSKQMVRFIGRDNFIISHRYSILVKQLVQSADAYSYYKTLKSFSQSEDMFSQVQPGAIYANVSRKDGKDENVLGYVEAVGVAEKRLFFNFEDLFPGEELPPYPYSCSLETAPESHLSYCYAGPTPPESCPPSVIE
;
A
#
# COMPACT_ATOMS: atom_id res chain seq x y z
N THR A 1 -11.50 -8.61 2.24
CA THR A 1 -11.04 -9.67 3.16
C THR A 1 -11.73 -9.53 4.49
N LEU A 2 -12.45 -10.58 4.93
CA LEU A 2 -13.05 -10.70 6.26
C LEU A 2 -12.15 -11.59 7.13
N THR A 3 -12.01 -11.27 8.42
CA THR A 3 -11.03 -11.92 9.28
C THR A 3 -11.62 -12.46 10.57
N ASN A 4 -10.92 -13.37 11.22
CA ASN A 4 -11.24 -13.88 12.56
C ASN A 4 -10.77 -12.96 13.69
N GLU A 5 -10.30 -11.75 13.37
CA GLU A 5 -9.91 -10.75 14.36
C GLU A 5 -11.12 -9.91 14.78
N MET A 6 -11.28 -9.69 16.08
CA MET A 6 -12.32 -8.81 16.63
C MET A 6 -11.98 -7.35 16.31
N LYS A 7 -12.44 -6.89 15.17
CA LYS A 7 -12.18 -5.52 14.68
C LYS A 7 -13.31 -5.01 13.78
N THR A 8 -13.26 -3.73 13.47
CA THR A 8 -14.05 -3.17 12.37
C THR A 8 -13.55 -3.78 11.06
N GLN A 9 -14.44 -4.52 10.37
CA GLN A 9 -14.14 -5.10 9.06
C GLN A 9 -14.39 -4.06 7.98
N THR A 10 -13.66 -4.14 6.87
CA THR A 10 -13.74 -3.15 5.79
C THR A 10 -14.00 -3.81 4.44
N VAL A 11 -14.87 -3.19 3.66
CA VAL A 11 -15.14 -3.55 2.26
C VAL A 11 -14.87 -2.33 1.39
N TYR A 12 -14.08 -2.51 0.32
CA TYR A 12 -13.80 -1.48 -0.66
C TYR A 12 -14.60 -1.76 -1.93
N LEU A 13 -15.28 -0.75 -2.45
CA LEU A 13 -16.06 -0.84 -3.67
C LEU A 13 -15.58 0.21 -4.68
N SER A 14 -15.32 -0.27 -5.89
CA SER A 14 -14.94 0.58 -7.01
C SER A 14 -15.58 0.07 -8.30
N ARG A 15 -15.63 0.93 -9.30
CA ARG A 15 -16.06 0.60 -10.65
C ARG A 15 -14.84 0.61 -11.57
N SER A 16 -14.76 -0.33 -12.49
CA SER A 16 -13.85 -0.21 -13.62
C SER A 16 -14.42 0.85 -14.57
N ASP A 17 -13.61 1.82 -14.94
CA ASP A 17 -13.97 2.70 -16.04
C ASP A 17 -13.64 1.96 -17.35
N ASN A 18 -14.68 1.63 -18.12
CA ASN A 18 -14.53 1.04 -19.45
C ASN A 18 -14.17 2.07 -20.52
N ARG A 19 -14.01 3.33 -20.13
CA ARG A 19 -13.52 4.36 -21.02
C ARG A 19 -12.00 4.19 -21.12
N LEU A 20 -11.58 3.51 -22.16
CA LEU A 20 -10.27 3.74 -22.74
C LEU A 20 -10.34 5.17 -23.32
N ASP A 21 -10.13 6.16 -22.47
CA ASP A 21 -9.93 7.53 -22.91
C ASP A 21 -8.55 7.61 -23.54
N LEU A 22 -8.47 7.15 -24.79
CA LEU A 22 -7.28 7.29 -25.63
C LEU A 22 -6.93 8.77 -25.90
N GLU A 23 -7.79 9.70 -25.47
CA GLU A 23 -7.58 11.14 -25.66
C GLU A 23 -6.86 11.82 -24.50
N THR A 24 -6.84 11.24 -23.31
CA THR A 24 -6.22 11.91 -22.13
C THR A 24 -4.72 11.69 -22.00
N ASP A 25 -4.12 10.77 -22.76
CA ASP A 25 -2.69 10.50 -22.68
C ASP A 25 -1.82 11.33 -23.63
N THR A 26 -2.38 12.31 -24.33
CA THR A 26 -1.63 13.15 -25.26
C THR A 26 -0.92 14.35 -24.61
N THR A 27 -1.18 14.65 -23.35
CA THR A 27 -0.46 15.67 -22.59
C THR A 27 0.64 15.07 -21.72
N TYR A 28 1.61 14.39 -22.34
CA TYR A 28 2.86 14.06 -21.66
C TYR A 28 3.54 15.36 -21.20
N ASN A 29 3.32 15.72 -19.96
CA ASN A 29 4.06 16.80 -19.34
C ASN A 29 5.37 16.24 -18.80
N ARG A 30 6.48 16.46 -19.51
CA ARG A 30 7.82 16.01 -19.15
C ARG A 30 8.35 16.63 -17.85
N TYR A 31 7.68 17.67 -17.33
CA TYR A 31 8.06 18.35 -16.09
C TYR A 31 7.38 17.74 -14.85
N ILE A 32 6.41 16.86 -15.01
CA ILE A 32 5.82 16.14 -13.87
C ILE A 32 6.61 14.85 -13.65
N PRO A 33 7.31 14.68 -12.52
CA PRO A 33 8.00 13.44 -12.19
C PRO A 33 7.06 12.25 -12.25
N VAL A 34 7.54 11.12 -12.79
CA VAL A 34 6.72 9.91 -13.01
C VAL A 34 6.00 9.44 -11.74
N GLY A 35 6.61 9.61 -10.56
CA GLY A 35 6.03 9.23 -9.27
C GLY A 35 4.95 10.20 -8.73
N THR A 36 4.77 11.37 -9.33
CA THR A 36 3.78 12.38 -8.92
C THR A 36 2.62 12.52 -9.90
N ARG A 37 2.59 11.70 -10.96
CA ARG A 37 1.44 11.68 -11.86
C ARG A 37 0.23 11.23 -11.08
N PRO A 38 -0.91 11.94 -11.16
CA PRO A 38 -2.15 11.40 -10.65
C PRO A 38 -2.39 10.08 -11.41
N TYR A 39 -2.35 8.97 -10.71
CA TYR A 39 -2.93 7.75 -11.24
C TYR A 39 -4.38 8.06 -11.57
N ASP A 40 -4.88 7.57 -12.72
CA ASP A 40 -6.30 7.66 -13.04
C ASP A 40 -7.06 7.24 -11.79
N SER A 41 -7.80 8.16 -11.21
CA SER A 41 -8.46 7.93 -9.94
C SER A 41 -9.46 6.80 -10.16
N VAL A 42 -9.28 5.70 -9.45
CA VAL A 42 -10.23 4.60 -9.46
C VAL A 42 -11.61 5.18 -9.15
N VAL A 43 -12.57 5.00 -10.04
CA VAL A 43 -13.93 5.44 -9.80
C VAL A 43 -14.50 4.62 -8.65
N VAL A 44 -14.70 5.24 -7.50
CA VAL A 44 -15.24 4.57 -6.32
C VAL A 44 -16.75 4.43 -6.40
N GLU A 45 -17.30 3.36 -5.84
CA GLU A 45 -18.76 3.21 -5.67
C GLU A 45 -19.17 3.79 -4.34
N THR A 46 -19.90 4.90 -4.36
CA THR A 46 -20.44 5.58 -3.18
C THR A 46 -21.92 5.35 -2.98
N GLY A 47 -22.42 5.48 -1.76
CA GLY A 47 -23.84 5.36 -1.44
C GLY A 47 -24.40 3.95 -1.58
N ALA A 48 -23.56 2.91 -1.58
CA ALA A 48 -24.01 1.53 -1.63
C ALA A 48 -24.48 1.05 -0.25
N SER A 49 -25.47 0.14 -0.24
CA SER A 49 -25.82 -0.66 0.94
C SER A 49 -24.98 -1.93 0.95
N VAL A 50 -24.21 -2.13 2.02
CA VAL A 50 -23.29 -3.27 2.15
C VAL A 50 -23.59 -4.00 3.44
N LYS A 51 -23.71 -5.33 3.38
CA LYS A 51 -23.89 -6.19 4.54
C LYS A 51 -23.28 -7.57 4.37
N VAL A 52 -22.92 -8.18 5.48
CA VAL A 52 -22.42 -9.56 5.57
C VAL A 52 -23.42 -10.37 6.37
N LEU A 53 -23.85 -11.49 5.81
CA LEU A 53 -24.81 -12.42 6.41
C LEU A 53 -24.10 -13.72 6.77
N GLY A 54 -24.22 -14.16 8.03
CA GLY A 54 -23.82 -15.50 8.46
C GLY A 54 -24.98 -16.49 8.32
N ASP A 55 -24.69 -17.74 7.96
CA ASP A 55 -25.70 -18.77 7.86
C ASP A 55 -26.26 -19.23 9.24
N ASN A 56 -25.64 -18.77 10.33
CA ASN A 56 -26.16 -18.85 11.70
C ASN A 56 -27.21 -17.76 12.02
N GLY A 57 -27.59 -16.92 11.04
CA GLY A 57 -28.57 -15.84 11.19
C GLY A 57 -27.99 -14.51 11.65
N THR A 58 -26.65 -14.38 11.77
CA THR A 58 -26.03 -13.09 12.08
C THR A 58 -26.03 -12.18 10.87
N GLU A 59 -26.20 -10.87 11.10
CA GLU A 59 -26.13 -9.82 10.08
C GLU A 59 -25.23 -8.69 10.57
N PHE A 60 -24.26 -8.30 9.71
CA PHE A 60 -23.34 -7.20 9.96
C PHE A 60 -23.54 -6.14 8.87
N VAL A 61 -24.01 -4.97 9.26
CA VAL A 61 -24.24 -3.85 8.36
C VAL A 61 -22.98 -2.98 8.32
N PHE A 62 -22.67 -2.48 7.13
CA PHE A 62 -21.54 -1.61 6.88
C PHE A 62 -22.03 -0.23 6.48
N THR A 63 -21.35 0.81 6.98
CA THR A 63 -21.62 2.21 6.63
C THR A 63 -20.41 2.79 5.91
N GLU A 64 -20.66 3.61 4.90
CA GLU A 64 -19.62 4.33 4.20
C GLU A 64 -18.97 5.37 5.11
N GLY A 65 -17.64 5.34 5.19
CA GLY A 65 -16.82 6.31 5.93
C GLY A 65 -16.11 7.27 4.96
N GLN A 66 -15.08 6.77 4.29
CA GLN A 66 -14.45 7.47 3.18
C GLN A 66 -15.06 6.96 1.87
N GLU A 67 -15.02 7.78 0.83
CA GLU A 67 -15.58 7.42 -0.48
C GLU A 67 -15.14 6.03 -0.95
N GLY A 68 -16.10 5.16 -1.24
CA GLY A 68 -15.87 3.78 -1.65
C GLY A 68 -15.38 2.81 -0.56
N SER A 69 -15.24 3.27 0.69
CA SER A 69 -14.79 2.48 1.84
C SER A 69 -15.92 2.29 2.83
N TYR A 70 -16.35 1.04 3.03
CA TYR A 70 -17.45 0.66 3.89
C TYR A 70 -16.94 -0.07 5.12
N PHE A 71 -17.29 0.41 6.31
CA PHE A 71 -16.85 -0.09 7.60
C PHE A 71 -18.00 -0.74 8.35
N SER A 72 -17.78 -1.89 8.97
CA SER A 72 -18.80 -2.53 9.79
C SER A 72 -19.19 -1.63 10.97
N ASN A 73 -20.49 -1.51 11.25
CA ASN A 73 -21.01 -0.66 12.31
C ASN A 73 -20.62 -1.13 13.71
N ILE A 74 -20.30 -2.41 13.83
CA ILE A 74 -19.80 -3.03 15.05
C ILE A 74 -18.53 -3.81 14.74
N THR A 75 -17.66 -3.95 15.72
CA THR A 75 -16.53 -4.88 15.64
C THR A 75 -17.06 -6.31 15.69
N PHE A 76 -16.54 -7.16 14.82
CA PHE A 76 -16.84 -8.59 14.85
C PHE A 76 -15.67 -9.41 14.33
N ALA A 77 -15.65 -10.68 14.69
CA ALA A 77 -14.73 -11.69 14.20
C ALA A 77 -15.52 -12.77 13.48
N LEU A 78 -14.96 -13.33 12.42
CA LEU A 78 -15.54 -14.52 11.80
C LEU A 78 -15.34 -15.74 12.69
N GLU A 79 -16.34 -16.63 12.71
CA GLU A 79 -16.35 -17.85 13.49
C GLU A 79 -16.09 -19.08 12.62
N MET A 80 -15.36 -20.06 13.17
CA MET A 80 -15.19 -21.35 12.51
C MET A 80 -16.51 -22.08 12.40
N GLY A 81 -16.77 -22.66 11.21
CA GLY A 81 -18.00 -23.41 10.95
C GLY A 81 -19.20 -22.56 10.56
N VAL A 82 -19.05 -21.24 10.46
CA VAL A 82 -20.05 -20.32 9.93
C VAL A 82 -19.65 -19.90 8.52
N ASP A 83 -20.57 -20.01 7.58
CA ASP A 83 -20.41 -19.50 6.22
C ASP A 83 -21.01 -18.10 6.09
N TYR A 84 -20.27 -17.19 5.49
CA TYR A 84 -20.65 -15.80 5.32
C TYR A 84 -20.90 -15.46 3.85
N THR A 85 -21.87 -14.58 3.61
CA THR A 85 -22.20 -14.07 2.28
C THR A 85 -22.17 -12.54 2.32
N LEU A 86 -21.43 -11.91 1.40
CA LEU A 86 -21.45 -10.47 1.20
C LEU A 86 -22.61 -10.12 0.27
N GLU A 87 -23.46 -9.18 0.66
CA GLU A 87 -24.49 -8.57 -0.15
C GLU A 87 -24.22 -7.09 -0.34
N ILE A 88 -24.34 -6.64 -1.58
CA ILE A 88 -24.11 -5.25 -1.98
C ILE A 88 -25.32 -4.80 -2.82
N THR A 89 -25.84 -3.61 -2.53
CA THR A 89 -26.76 -2.92 -3.42
C THR A 89 -26.17 -1.57 -3.73
N THR A 90 -25.82 -1.34 -4.98
CA THR A 90 -25.20 -0.08 -5.43
C THR A 90 -26.18 1.09 -5.34
N SER A 91 -25.68 2.31 -5.41
CA SER A 91 -26.49 3.52 -5.47
C SER A 91 -27.50 3.54 -6.65
N SER A 92 -27.17 2.83 -7.73
CA SER A 92 -28.07 2.64 -8.90
C SER A 92 -29.15 1.57 -8.70
N GLY A 93 -29.15 0.87 -7.54
CA GLY A 93 -30.11 -0.20 -7.24
C GLY A 93 -29.72 -1.58 -7.77
N THR A 94 -28.52 -1.75 -8.34
CA THR A 94 -28.07 -3.07 -8.79
C THR A 94 -27.58 -3.88 -7.59
N ALA A 95 -28.11 -5.10 -7.45
CA ALA A 95 -27.79 -5.97 -6.32
C ALA A 95 -26.80 -7.07 -6.71
N TYR A 96 -25.78 -7.27 -5.85
CA TYR A 96 -24.75 -8.30 -5.98
C TYR A 96 -24.71 -9.18 -4.74
N THR A 97 -24.22 -10.39 -4.92
CA THR A 97 -24.00 -11.33 -3.83
C THR A 97 -22.73 -12.13 -4.06
N SER A 98 -21.99 -12.41 -2.98
CA SER A 98 -20.85 -13.32 -3.05
C SER A 98 -21.30 -14.78 -2.96
N LYS A 99 -20.44 -15.70 -3.40
CA LYS A 99 -20.51 -17.08 -2.94
C LYS A 99 -20.30 -17.11 -1.43
N LYS A 100 -20.75 -18.17 -0.78
CA LYS A 100 -20.48 -18.43 0.64
C LYS A 100 -18.98 -18.60 0.86
N VAL A 101 -18.45 -17.94 1.87
CA VAL A 101 -17.07 -18.05 2.31
C VAL A 101 -17.01 -18.30 3.80
N GLY A 102 -16.15 -19.19 4.25
CA GLY A 102 -15.98 -19.51 5.66
C GLY A 102 -14.51 -19.75 6.00
N LEU A 103 -14.17 -19.56 7.27
CA LEU A 103 -12.83 -19.83 7.78
C LEU A 103 -12.44 -21.28 7.52
N LYS A 104 -11.29 -21.50 6.88
CA LYS A 104 -10.77 -22.86 6.63
C LYS A 104 -9.87 -23.33 7.76
N GLY A 105 -9.19 -22.41 8.42
CA GLY A 105 -8.31 -22.73 9.52
C GLY A 105 -7.65 -21.51 10.11
N THR A 106 -6.82 -21.77 11.09
CA THR A 106 -5.91 -20.79 11.71
C THR A 106 -4.47 -21.28 11.59
N SER A 107 -3.54 -20.41 11.83
CA SER A 107 -2.11 -20.74 11.91
C SER A 107 -1.46 -19.96 13.03
N GLU A 108 -0.26 -20.34 13.41
CA GLU A 108 0.59 -19.60 14.34
C GLU A 108 1.93 -19.33 13.67
N ILE A 109 2.33 -18.07 13.60
CA ILE A 109 3.68 -17.70 13.18
C ILE A 109 4.64 -17.98 14.34
N THR A 110 5.43 -19.03 14.21
CA THR A 110 6.40 -19.43 15.23
C THR A 110 7.61 -18.50 15.22
N ASN A 111 8.07 -18.11 14.02
CA ASN A 111 9.21 -17.20 13.89
C ASN A 111 9.09 -16.26 12.70
N VAL A 112 9.57 -15.02 12.87
CA VAL A 112 9.88 -14.08 11.78
C VAL A 112 11.31 -13.60 12.00
N TYR A 113 12.16 -13.75 11.01
CA TYR A 113 13.57 -13.44 11.13
C TYR A 113 14.14 -12.89 9.82
N ALA A 114 15.23 -12.14 9.95
CA ALA A 114 15.96 -11.54 8.84
C ALA A 114 17.32 -12.20 8.70
N GLU A 115 17.73 -12.47 7.47
CA GLU A 115 19.07 -12.99 7.14
C GLU A 115 19.65 -12.16 5.99
N ARG A 116 20.97 -11.94 6.00
CA ARG A 116 21.65 -11.45 4.81
C ARG A 116 21.59 -12.53 3.72
N ALA A 117 21.18 -12.16 2.54
CA ALA A 117 21.00 -13.08 1.43
C ALA A 117 21.26 -12.37 0.09
N THR A 118 21.59 -13.17 -0.92
CA THR A 118 21.69 -12.68 -2.30
C THR A 118 20.46 -13.10 -3.07
N SER A 119 19.83 -12.16 -3.78
CA SER A 119 18.68 -12.44 -4.62
C SER A 119 19.05 -13.29 -5.85
N ASN A 120 18.05 -13.84 -6.54
CA ASN A 120 18.26 -14.58 -7.78
C ASN A 120 18.91 -13.73 -8.89
N SER A 121 18.78 -12.40 -8.82
CA SER A 121 19.44 -11.46 -9.74
C SER A 121 20.85 -11.04 -9.30
N GLY A 122 21.38 -11.63 -8.22
CA GLY A 122 22.73 -11.34 -7.71
C GLY A 122 22.82 -10.11 -6.80
N VAL A 123 21.69 -9.53 -6.38
CA VAL A 123 21.67 -8.38 -5.47
C VAL A 123 21.85 -8.85 -4.03
N ASP A 124 22.85 -8.31 -3.32
CA ASP A 124 23.04 -8.51 -1.88
C ASP A 124 21.98 -7.72 -1.09
N GLY A 125 21.49 -8.27 0.00
CA GLY A 125 20.42 -7.63 0.76
C GLY A 125 19.96 -8.42 1.98
N VAL A 126 18.77 -8.10 2.43
CA VAL A 126 18.10 -8.72 3.56
C VAL A 126 16.88 -9.48 3.08
N ALA A 127 16.83 -10.78 3.36
CA ALA A 127 15.64 -11.59 3.18
C ALA A 127 14.93 -11.80 4.51
N ILE A 128 13.63 -11.59 4.53
CA ILE A 128 12.78 -11.76 5.71
C ILE A 128 11.97 -13.03 5.51
N TYR A 129 12.09 -13.93 6.47
CA TYR A 129 11.51 -15.27 6.43
C TYR A 129 10.47 -15.46 7.54
N VAL A 130 9.54 -16.37 7.26
CA VAL A 130 8.50 -16.79 8.19
C VAL A 130 8.54 -18.30 8.34
N ASP A 131 8.48 -18.75 9.59
CA ASP A 131 8.15 -20.13 9.94
C ASP A 131 6.80 -20.14 10.64
N SER A 132 5.92 -21.09 10.30
CA SER A 132 4.61 -21.20 10.94
C SER A 132 4.13 -22.63 11.02
N GLU A 133 3.24 -22.86 11.98
CA GLU A 133 2.57 -24.12 12.21
C GLU A 133 1.06 -23.98 11.94
N PRO A 134 0.42 -25.05 11.44
CA PRO A 134 -1.03 -25.06 11.32
C PRO A 134 -1.68 -25.00 12.70
N GLY A 135 -2.76 -24.25 12.82
CA GLY A 135 -3.60 -24.21 14.00
C GLY A 135 -4.83 -25.12 13.85
N LEU A 136 -6.01 -24.57 14.19
CA LEU A 136 -7.26 -25.29 14.03
C LEU A 136 -7.70 -25.33 12.55
N GLY A 137 -8.32 -26.41 12.13
CA GLY A 137 -8.88 -26.58 10.79
C GLY A 137 -7.83 -26.96 9.73
N ALA A 138 -8.19 -26.81 8.45
CA ALA A 138 -7.33 -27.14 7.31
C ALA A 138 -6.56 -25.91 6.85
N SER A 139 -5.26 -25.86 7.15
CA SER A 139 -4.39 -24.73 6.83
C SER A 139 -3.32 -25.18 5.84
N GLU A 140 -3.63 -25.13 4.55
CA GLU A 140 -2.72 -25.57 3.49
C GLU A 140 -2.32 -24.46 2.53
N TYR A 141 -3.07 -23.36 2.53
CA TYR A 141 -2.87 -22.23 1.60
C TYR A 141 -2.75 -20.94 2.37
N TYR A 142 -1.71 -20.18 2.07
CA TYR A 142 -1.37 -18.97 2.79
C TYR A 142 -1.08 -17.81 1.84
N ARG A 143 -1.55 -16.63 2.25
CA ARG A 143 -1.17 -15.35 1.65
C ARG A 143 -0.52 -14.49 2.73
N TYR A 144 0.53 -13.79 2.36
CA TYR A 144 1.22 -12.88 3.26
C TYR A 144 1.01 -11.44 2.84
N THR A 145 0.77 -10.60 3.84
CA THR A 145 0.86 -9.15 3.74
C THR A 145 1.75 -8.64 4.86
N TYR A 146 2.27 -7.43 4.71
CA TYR A 146 3.06 -6.84 5.79
C TYR A 146 2.90 -5.32 5.80
N ASP A 147 3.16 -4.74 6.99
CA ASP A 147 3.33 -3.31 7.18
C ASP A 147 4.78 -3.09 7.61
N GLU A 148 5.57 -2.41 6.77
CA GLU A 148 6.96 -2.08 7.07
C GLU A 148 7.06 -0.63 7.56
N THR A 149 7.77 -0.44 8.67
CA THR A 149 8.02 0.86 9.27
C THR A 149 9.52 1.06 9.40
N TYR A 150 10.03 2.15 8.90
CA TYR A 150 11.46 2.46 8.94
C TYR A 150 11.71 3.85 9.46
N LYS A 151 12.87 3.99 10.14
CA LYS A 151 13.36 5.23 10.67
C LYS A 151 14.13 5.98 9.60
N ILE A 152 13.79 7.26 9.43
CA ILE A 152 14.50 8.20 8.56
C ILE A 152 15.22 9.19 9.46
N VAL A 153 16.50 9.45 9.17
CA VAL A 153 17.29 10.49 9.83
C VAL A 153 17.74 11.45 8.74
N ALA A 154 17.20 12.66 8.74
CA ALA A 154 17.54 13.66 7.74
C ALA A 154 19.03 14.05 7.83
N PRO A 155 19.87 13.75 6.81
CA PRO A 155 21.32 13.90 6.91
C PRO A 155 21.77 15.37 6.91
N MET A 156 21.00 16.25 6.29
CA MET A 156 21.30 17.68 6.15
C MET A 156 20.49 18.56 7.11
N TRP A 157 19.85 17.95 8.11
CA TRP A 157 19.05 18.70 9.05
C TRP A 157 19.90 19.64 9.90
N ALA A 158 19.44 20.87 10.07
CA ALA A 158 20.02 21.86 10.96
C ALA A 158 19.02 22.30 12.04
N PRO A 159 19.49 22.64 13.26
CA PRO A 159 18.61 23.08 14.35
C PRO A 159 18.09 24.52 14.16
N VAL A 160 18.50 25.16 13.07
CA VAL A 160 18.13 26.53 12.72
C VAL A 160 17.53 26.57 11.33
N ASP A 161 16.72 27.59 11.11
CA ASP A 161 16.09 27.89 9.84
C ASP A 161 16.39 29.30 9.39
N PHE A 162 16.23 29.58 8.11
CA PHE A 162 16.36 30.93 7.57
C PHE A 162 14.94 31.53 7.45
N LYS A 163 14.80 32.72 8.04
CA LYS A 163 13.58 33.52 7.91
C LYS A 163 13.88 34.76 7.11
N LEU A 164 13.19 34.91 5.99
CA LEU A 164 13.22 36.15 5.23
C LEU A 164 12.36 37.21 5.90
N THR A 165 12.93 38.37 6.13
CA THR A 165 12.23 39.57 6.59
C THR A 165 12.47 40.72 5.61
N ASN A 166 11.59 41.69 5.58
CA ASN A 166 11.67 42.84 4.70
C ASN A 166 11.85 42.48 3.20
N TYR A 167 11.25 41.36 2.80
CA TYR A 167 11.37 40.87 1.43
C TYR A 167 10.57 41.74 0.47
N ASP A 168 11.29 42.37 -0.47
CA ASP A 168 10.71 43.10 -1.59
C ASP A 168 11.21 42.45 -2.90
N PRO A 169 10.40 41.55 -3.49
CA PRO A 169 10.76 40.85 -4.73
C PRO A 169 10.78 41.78 -5.94
N CYS A 170 10.19 42.97 -5.84
CA CYS A 170 10.07 43.93 -6.92
C CYS A 170 11.06 45.08 -6.81
N ALA A 171 11.98 45.08 -5.83
CA ALA A 171 13.03 46.05 -5.70
C ALA A 171 13.97 46.02 -6.92
N LEU A 172 14.48 47.20 -7.33
CA LEU A 172 15.41 47.32 -8.44
C LEU A 172 16.78 47.83 -7.92
N PRO A 173 17.90 47.33 -8.46
CA PRO A 173 18.03 46.44 -9.63
C PRO A 173 17.76 44.93 -9.35
N GLU A 174 17.65 44.54 -8.11
CA GLU A 174 17.45 43.16 -7.67
C GLU A 174 16.59 43.13 -6.40
N PRO A 175 15.91 42.00 -6.12
CA PRO A 175 15.14 41.84 -4.91
C PRO A 175 15.96 42.08 -3.65
N THR A 176 15.35 42.76 -2.67
CA THR A 176 15.98 43.03 -1.38
C THR A 176 15.32 42.20 -0.28
N TYR A 177 16.12 41.79 0.69
CA TYR A 177 15.64 41.06 1.86
C TYR A 177 16.64 41.13 3.01
N ASP A 178 16.15 40.92 4.22
CA ASP A 178 16.97 40.61 5.37
C ASP A 178 16.82 39.13 5.69
N LEU A 179 17.93 38.50 6.07
CA LEU A 179 17.95 37.07 6.42
C LEU A 179 18.25 36.91 7.91
N GLU A 180 17.27 36.39 8.64
CA GLU A 180 17.42 36.05 10.05
C GLU A 180 17.63 34.56 10.21
N ILE A 181 18.55 34.16 11.09
CA ILE A 181 18.73 32.78 11.52
C ILE A 181 17.90 32.59 12.77
N VAL A 182 16.88 31.76 12.68
CA VAL A 182 15.94 31.43 13.79
C VAL A 182 16.04 30.00 14.20
N PRO A 183 15.83 29.66 15.48
CA PRO A 183 15.72 28.26 15.89
C PRO A 183 14.52 27.60 15.20
N ARG A 184 14.70 26.36 14.76
CA ARG A 184 13.62 25.57 14.19
C ARG A 184 12.59 25.25 15.28
N GLU A 185 11.32 25.52 15.02
CA GLU A 185 10.23 25.28 15.99
C GLU A 185 9.91 23.78 16.13
N VAL A 186 10.09 23.01 15.05
CA VAL A 186 9.75 21.59 15.00
C VAL A 186 11.02 20.77 14.82
N GLN A 187 11.24 19.82 15.74
CA GLN A 187 12.33 18.85 15.65
C GLN A 187 11.88 17.71 14.72
N ASN A 188 12.23 17.79 13.44
CA ASN A 188 11.91 16.82 12.40
C ASN A 188 13.15 16.14 11.79
N GLN A 189 14.28 16.11 12.52
CA GLN A 189 15.47 15.37 12.11
C GLN A 189 15.20 13.88 11.98
N VAL A 190 14.37 13.35 12.89
CA VAL A 190 14.01 11.94 12.92
C VAL A 190 12.52 11.80 12.65
N CYS A 191 12.19 11.04 11.64
CA CYS A 191 10.82 10.67 11.32
C CYS A 191 10.72 9.17 11.01
N TYR A 192 9.49 8.70 10.90
CA TYR A 192 9.18 7.32 10.57
C TYR A 192 8.17 7.30 9.44
N ASN A 193 8.33 6.36 8.52
CA ASN A 193 7.34 6.10 7.50
C ASN A 193 6.87 4.66 7.60
N THR A 194 5.58 4.45 7.33
CA THR A 194 4.96 3.11 7.32
C THR A 194 4.35 2.88 5.95
N VAL A 195 4.72 1.77 5.34
CA VAL A 195 4.24 1.36 4.00
C VAL A 195 3.70 -0.05 4.09
N SER A 196 2.50 -0.25 3.56
CA SER A 196 1.89 -1.58 3.44
C SER A 196 2.37 -2.29 2.18
N SER A 197 2.43 -3.61 2.24
CA SER A 197 2.81 -4.44 1.08
C SER A 197 1.86 -4.25 -0.09
N ASN A 198 2.40 -4.14 -1.28
CA ASN A 198 1.68 -4.07 -2.55
C ASN A 198 1.93 -5.29 -3.45
N THR A 199 2.59 -6.31 -2.92
CA THR A 199 2.91 -7.56 -3.63
C THR A 199 2.03 -8.70 -3.13
N ILE A 200 1.80 -9.68 -4.00
CA ILE A 200 1.07 -10.90 -3.64
C ILE A 200 2.08 -12.00 -3.33
N GLU A 201 2.25 -12.29 -2.04
CA GLU A 201 3.11 -13.39 -1.59
C GLU A 201 2.25 -14.56 -1.12
N LEU A 202 2.51 -15.74 -1.71
CA LEU A 202 1.74 -16.96 -1.52
C LEU A 202 2.64 -18.12 -1.11
N ALA A 203 2.15 -18.96 -0.22
CA ALA A 203 2.74 -20.26 0.08
C ALA A 203 1.66 -21.34 0.13
N SER A 204 2.08 -22.58 -0.14
CA SER A 204 1.22 -23.74 0.00
C SER A 204 1.99 -24.87 0.64
N THR A 205 1.37 -25.52 1.60
CA THR A 205 1.84 -26.77 2.21
C THR A 205 1.06 -27.99 1.74
N ALA A 206 0.18 -27.81 0.74
CA ALA A 206 -0.55 -28.91 0.14
C ALA A 206 0.38 -30.01 -0.36
N GLY A 207 0.17 -31.23 0.11
CA GLY A 207 1.06 -32.36 -0.18
C GLY A 207 2.29 -32.45 0.72
N ASN A 208 2.51 -31.53 1.66
CA ASN A 208 3.55 -31.62 2.66
C ASN A 208 3.03 -32.35 3.92
N PRO A 209 3.59 -33.48 4.30
CA PRO A 209 3.13 -34.25 5.46
C PRO A 209 3.19 -33.49 6.79
N SER A 210 4.12 -32.53 6.91
CA SER A 210 4.25 -31.72 8.14
C SER A 210 3.22 -30.59 8.23
N SER A 211 2.62 -30.20 7.11
CA SER A 211 1.75 -29.01 6.98
C SER A 211 2.36 -27.71 7.52
N LYS A 212 3.67 -27.70 7.82
CA LYS A 212 4.40 -26.55 8.35
C LYS A 212 4.97 -25.71 7.22
N VAL A 213 4.93 -24.41 7.41
CA VAL A 213 5.70 -23.48 6.57
C VAL A 213 7.06 -23.28 7.19
N SER A 214 8.10 -23.49 6.40
CA SER A 214 9.49 -23.31 6.83
C SER A 214 10.22 -22.41 5.85
N LYS A 215 10.91 -21.39 6.38
CA LYS A 215 11.74 -20.45 5.62
C LYS A 215 11.03 -19.84 4.40
N GLN A 216 9.75 -19.45 4.56
CA GLN A 216 9.03 -18.74 3.51
C GLN A 216 9.50 -17.29 3.47
N MET A 217 10.12 -16.90 2.36
CA MET A 217 10.50 -15.51 2.14
C MET A 217 9.26 -14.67 1.85
N VAL A 218 9.07 -13.61 2.63
CA VAL A 218 7.95 -12.68 2.48
C VAL A 218 8.39 -11.30 1.99
N ARG A 219 9.66 -10.96 2.18
CA ARG A 219 10.22 -9.68 1.75
C ARG A 219 11.71 -9.83 1.45
N PHE A 220 12.17 -9.22 0.38
CA PHE A 220 13.60 -9.02 0.12
C PHE A 220 13.87 -7.52 -0.04
N ILE A 221 14.92 -7.01 0.60
CA ILE A 221 15.32 -5.60 0.57
C ILE A 221 16.79 -5.55 0.15
N GLY A 222 17.08 -4.88 -0.97
CA GLY A 222 18.47 -4.69 -1.39
C GLY A 222 19.27 -3.92 -0.35
N ARG A 223 20.56 -4.27 -0.22
CA ARG A 223 21.48 -3.67 0.74
C ARG A 223 21.54 -2.14 0.62
N ASP A 224 21.44 -1.63 -0.61
CA ASP A 224 21.53 -0.19 -0.88
C ASP A 224 20.21 0.57 -0.69
N ASN A 225 19.17 -0.11 -0.21
CA ASN A 225 17.90 0.52 0.04
C ASN A 225 17.92 1.30 1.36
N PHE A 226 17.66 2.60 1.31
CA PHE A 226 17.70 3.50 2.47
C PHE A 226 16.75 3.12 3.60
N ILE A 227 15.69 2.33 3.34
CA ILE A 227 14.73 1.96 4.38
C ILE A 227 15.34 1.10 5.49
N ILE A 228 16.47 0.43 5.22
CA ILE A 228 17.21 -0.35 6.21
C ILE A 228 18.41 0.40 6.82
N SER A 229 18.63 1.69 6.46
CA SER A 229 19.79 2.47 6.95
C SER A 229 19.86 2.56 8.47
N HIS A 230 18.71 2.51 9.14
CA HIS A 230 18.60 2.61 10.58
C HIS A 230 17.71 1.47 11.12
N ARG A 231 16.86 1.81 12.08
CA ARG A 231 15.93 0.85 12.64
C ARG A 231 14.79 0.58 11.66
N TYR A 232 14.59 -0.69 11.34
CA TYR A 232 13.52 -1.22 10.52
C TYR A 232 12.60 -2.12 11.34
N SER A 233 11.32 -2.09 11.03
CA SER A 233 10.31 -2.97 11.62
C SER A 233 9.39 -3.48 10.51
N ILE A 234 9.00 -4.73 10.60
CA ILE A 234 8.00 -5.33 9.72
C ILE A 234 6.99 -6.12 10.56
N LEU A 235 5.71 -5.81 10.39
CA LEU A 235 4.60 -6.61 10.91
C LEU A 235 4.12 -7.53 9.79
N VAL A 236 4.47 -8.80 9.86
CA VAL A 236 4.02 -9.80 8.90
C VAL A 236 2.68 -10.37 9.35
N LYS A 237 1.74 -10.44 8.42
CA LYS A 237 0.42 -11.07 8.59
C LYS A 237 0.33 -12.25 7.65
N GLN A 238 0.06 -13.41 8.21
CA GLN A 238 -0.21 -14.65 7.48
C GLN A 238 -1.72 -14.90 7.46
N LEU A 239 -2.29 -15.02 6.28
CA LEU A 239 -3.71 -15.19 6.03
C LEU A 239 -3.95 -16.63 5.56
N VAL A 240 -4.67 -17.42 6.34
CA VAL A 240 -5.07 -18.80 5.95
C VAL A 240 -6.22 -18.70 4.97
N GLN A 241 -6.00 -19.16 3.74
CA GLN A 241 -6.96 -19.06 2.64
C GLN A 241 -7.66 -20.38 2.32
N SER A 242 -8.78 -20.28 1.62
CA SER A 242 -9.34 -21.41 0.89
C SER A 242 -8.54 -21.69 -0.39
N ALA A 243 -8.65 -22.91 -0.92
CA ALA A 243 -8.02 -23.28 -2.20
C ALA A 243 -8.49 -22.36 -3.36
N ASP A 244 -9.76 -21.98 -3.37
CA ASP A 244 -10.31 -21.07 -4.40
C ASP A 244 -9.71 -19.67 -4.30
N ALA A 245 -9.62 -19.11 -3.08
CA ALA A 245 -8.98 -17.81 -2.84
C ALA A 245 -7.50 -17.85 -3.25
N TYR A 246 -6.78 -18.88 -2.86
CA TYR A 246 -5.38 -19.08 -3.26
C TYR A 246 -5.23 -19.14 -4.80
N SER A 247 -6.09 -19.88 -5.48
CA SER A 247 -6.08 -19.96 -6.94
C SER A 247 -6.35 -18.60 -7.59
N TYR A 248 -7.29 -17.84 -7.06
CA TYR A 248 -7.57 -16.48 -7.49
C TYR A 248 -6.34 -15.58 -7.39
N TYR A 249 -5.73 -15.51 -6.20
CA TYR A 249 -4.54 -14.67 -5.99
C TYR A 249 -3.31 -15.17 -6.75
N LYS A 250 -3.18 -16.47 -6.98
CA LYS A 250 -2.12 -17.06 -7.81
C LYS A 250 -2.27 -16.60 -9.28
N THR A 251 -3.49 -16.60 -9.78
CA THR A 251 -3.79 -16.08 -11.12
C THR A 251 -3.50 -14.56 -11.18
N LEU A 252 -3.96 -13.80 -10.20
CA LEU A 252 -3.72 -12.36 -10.13
C LEU A 252 -2.21 -12.04 -10.06
N LYS A 253 -1.44 -12.82 -9.28
CA LYS A 253 0.03 -12.69 -9.21
C LYS A 253 0.67 -12.92 -10.59
N SER A 254 0.20 -13.90 -11.36
CA SER A 254 0.74 -14.17 -12.70
C SER A 254 0.48 -13.03 -13.68
N PHE A 255 -0.63 -12.31 -13.55
CA PHE A 255 -0.90 -11.11 -14.36
C PHE A 255 0.03 -9.95 -14.00
N SER A 256 0.27 -9.72 -12.70
CA SER A 256 1.12 -8.61 -12.26
C SER A 256 2.61 -8.82 -12.54
N GLN A 257 3.04 -10.05 -12.75
CA GLN A 257 4.44 -10.39 -13.05
C GLN A 257 4.73 -10.54 -14.55
N SER A 258 3.71 -10.54 -15.40
CA SER A 258 3.87 -10.63 -16.86
C SER A 258 4.20 -9.26 -17.47
N GLU A 259 5.32 -8.67 -17.09
CA GLU A 259 5.84 -7.46 -17.75
C GLU A 259 6.42 -7.74 -19.15
N ASP A 260 6.63 -8.98 -19.50
CA ASP A 260 7.10 -9.36 -20.85
C ASP A 260 5.93 -9.46 -21.82
N MET A 261 5.86 -8.50 -22.76
CA MET A 261 4.93 -8.51 -23.92
C MET A 261 5.05 -9.77 -24.79
N PHE A 262 6.00 -10.64 -24.53
CA PHE A 262 6.26 -11.91 -25.23
C PHE A 262 5.96 -13.15 -24.41
N SER A 263 5.40 -13.02 -23.20
CA SER A 263 4.98 -14.17 -22.41
C SER A 263 3.82 -14.87 -23.14
N GLN A 264 4.09 -16.03 -23.72
CA GLN A 264 3.10 -16.86 -24.43
C GLN A 264 2.07 -17.54 -23.49
N VAL A 265 2.14 -17.26 -22.20
CA VAL A 265 1.14 -17.77 -21.25
C VAL A 265 0.00 -16.76 -21.22
N GLN A 266 -1.04 -17.05 -21.98
CA GLN A 266 -2.31 -16.32 -21.86
C GLN A 266 -2.89 -16.66 -20.48
N PRO A 267 -2.86 -15.72 -19.53
CA PRO A 267 -3.41 -16.00 -18.21
C PRO A 267 -4.89 -16.34 -18.36
N GLY A 268 -5.35 -17.35 -17.63
CA GLY A 268 -6.77 -17.72 -17.61
C GLY A 268 -7.64 -16.54 -17.14
N ALA A 269 -8.94 -16.59 -17.40
CA ALA A 269 -9.86 -15.57 -16.92
C ALA A 269 -9.83 -15.49 -15.37
N ILE A 270 -9.80 -14.28 -14.83
CA ILE A 270 -9.96 -14.04 -13.39
C ILE A 270 -11.44 -14.17 -13.07
N TYR A 271 -11.81 -15.17 -12.30
CA TYR A 271 -13.18 -15.37 -11.87
C TYR A 271 -13.39 -14.83 -10.46
N ALA A 272 -14.19 -13.77 -10.35
CA ALA A 272 -14.67 -13.29 -9.06
C ALA A 272 -15.63 -14.31 -8.43
N ASN A 273 -15.79 -14.24 -7.12
CA ASN A 273 -16.84 -15.00 -6.44
C ASN A 273 -18.06 -14.14 -6.07
N VAL A 274 -18.19 -12.99 -6.73
CA VAL A 274 -19.32 -12.06 -6.62
C VAL A 274 -20.05 -12.00 -7.94
N SER A 275 -21.36 -12.00 -7.91
CA SER A 275 -22.21 -11.94 -9.11
C SER A 275 -23.47 -11.11 -8.88
N ARG A 276 -24.09 -10.64 -9.95
CA ARG A 276 -25.39 -9.96 -9.88
C ARG A 276 -26.49 -10.92 -9.46
N LYS A 277 -27.41 -10.42 -8.62
CA LYS A 277 -28.59 -11.22 -8.18
C LYS A 277 -29.63 -11.40 -9.28
N ASP A 278 -29.68 -10.52 -10.25
CA ASP A 278 -30.64 -10.59 -11.38
C ASP A 278 -30.19 -11.57 -12.50
N GLY A 279 -29.04 -12.23 -12.33
CA GLY A 279 -28.53 -13.22 -13.27
C GLY A 279 -27.98 -12.64 -14.58
N LYS A 280 -27.91 -11.33 -14.73
CA LYS A 280 -27.27 -10.72 -15.91
C LYS A 280 -25.76 -10.96 -15.83
N ASP A 281 -25.21 -11.30 -17.00
CA ASP A 281 -23.77 -11.46 -17.13
C ASP A 281 -23.07 -10.10 -17.02
N GLU A 282 -22.22 -9.98 -16.02
CA GLU A 282 -21.40 -8.79 -15.78
C GLU A 282 -20.05 -9.24 -15.22
N ASN A 283 -18.98 -8.72 -15.78
CA ASN A 283 -17.64 -9.05 -15.33
C ASN A 283 -17.34 -8.28 -14.03
N VAL A 284 -17.55 -8.96 -12.90
CA VAL A 284 -17.18 -8.43 -11.57
C VAL A 284 -15.73 -8.79 -11.28
N LEU A 285 -14.92 -7.82 -10.89
CA LEU A 285 -13.55 -8.03 -10.43
C LEU A 285 -13.50 -8.02 -8.88
N GLY A 286 -12.55 -8.72 -8.32
CA GLY A 286 -12.37 -8.82 -6.87
C GLY A 286 -12.87 -10.14 -6.29
N TYR A 287 -12.40 -10.44 -5.08
CA TYR A 287 -12.68 -11.70 -4.41
C TYR A 287 -13.00 -11.47 -2.92
N VAL A 288 -14.12 -11.99 -2.48
CA VAL A 288 -14.50 -12.01 -1.06
C VAL A 288 -13.91 -13.26 -0.43
N GLU A 289 -13.14 -13.09 0.63
CA GLU A 289 -12.52 -14.19 1.35
C GLU A 289 -12.75 -14.07 2.86
N ALA A 290 -12.81 -15.21 3.53
CA ALA A 290 -12.82 -15.37 4.97
C ALA A 290 -11.49 -16.02 5.38
N VAL A 291 -10.68 -15.33 6.19
CA VAL A 291 -9.34 -15.79 6.53
C VAL A 291 -9.08 -15.80 8.03
N GLY A 292 -8.36 -16.83 8.47
CA GLY A 292 -7.69 -16.81 9.77
C GLY A 292 -6.40 -16.01 9.66
N VAL A 293 -6.17 -15.08 10.58
CA VAL A 293 -5.00 -14.21 10.59
C VAL A 293 -4.08 -14.60 11.74
N ALA A 294 -2.79 -14.71 11.45
CA ALA A 294 -1.72 -14.73 12.44
C ALA A 294 -0.75 -13.60 12.10
N GLU A 295 -0.27 -12.90 13.10
CA GLU A 295 0.67 -11.80 12.89
C GLU A 295 1.86 -11.87 13.86
N LYS A 296 3.00 -11.42 13.36
CA LYS A 296 4.22 -11.29 14.17
C LYS A 296 5.08 -10.16 13.65
N ARG A 297 5.67 -9.41 14.58
CA ARG A 297 6.53 -8.28 14.27
C ARG A 297 7.99 -8.62 14.49
N LEU A 298 8.82 -8.20 13.53
CA LEU A 298 10.27 -8.23 13.61
C LEU A 298 10.82 -6.81 13.67
N PHE A 299 11.92 -6.64 14.39
CA PHE A 299 12.74 -5.43 14.40
C PHE A 299 14.20 -5.83 14.15
N PHE A 300 14.92 -5.02 13.39
CA PHE A 300 16.37 -5.09 13.29
C PHE A 300 16.96 -3.72 12.96
N ASN A 301 18.28 -3.59 13.12
CA ASN A 301 19.05 -2.43 12.67
C ASN A 301 20.00 -2.88 11.56
N PHE A 302 20.46 -1.96 10.73
CA PHE A 302 21.40 -2.26 9.65
C PHE A 302 22.65 -3.00 10.16
N GLU A 303 23.22 -2.53 11.27
CA GLU A 303 24.44 -3.10 11.90
C GLU A 303 24.29 -4.57 12.31
N ASP A 304 23.06 -5.01 12.60
CA ASP A 304 22.81 -6.40 13.01
C ASP A 304 23.09 -7.40 11.86
N LEU A 305 23.00 -6.94 10.61
CA LEU A 305 23.14 -7.75 9.39
C LEU A 305 24.37 -7.38 8.55
N PHE A 306 24.85 -6.14 8.68
CA PHE A 306 25.97 -5.57 7.94
C PHE A 306 26.96 -4.88 8.89
N PRO A 307 27.60 -5.60 9.81
CA PRO A 307 28.44 -5.00 10.84
C PRO A 307 29.66 -4.31 10.23
N GLY A 308 29.84 -3.03 10.58
CA GLY A 308 30.96 -2.22 10.10
C GLY A 308 30.89 -1.80 8.63
N GLU A 309 29.78 -2.03 7.96
CA GLU A 309 29.58 -1.57 6.59
C GLU A 309 28.94 -0.17 6.56
N GLU A 310 29.20 0.57 5.48
CA GLU A 310 28.62 1.89 5.29
C GLU A 310 27.10 1.82 5.12
N LEU A 311 26.38 2.79 5.71
CA LEU A 311 24.93 2.88 5.59
C LEU A 311 24.51 3.08 4.13
N PRO A 312 23.34 2.53 3.72
CA PRO A 312 22.76 2.82 2.43
C PRO A 312 22.54 4.33 2.24
N PRO A 313 22.86 4.87 1.05
CA PRO A 313 22.66 6.28 0.77
C PRO A 313 21.16 6.61 0.70
N TYR A 314 20.78 7.78 1.22
CA TYR A 314 19.43 8.28 0.97
C TYR A 314 19.28 8.68 -0.50
N PRO A 315 18.13 8.40 -1.14
CA PRO A 315 17.85 8.82 -2.50
C PRO A 315 17.40 10.29 -2.53
N TYR A 316 18.22 11.19 -2.02
CA TYR A 316 17.94 12.62 -2.15
C TYR A 316 18.80 13.20 -3.26
N SER A 317 18.17 13.96 -4.11
CA SER A 317 18.84 14.85 -5.02
C SER A 317 18.76 16.26 -4.40
N CYS A 318 19.86 16.73 -3.83
CA CYS A 318 20.04 18.16 -3.58
C CYS A 318 20.49 18.83 -4.88
N SER A 319 19.81 18.59 -6.01
CA SER A 319 19.93 19.49 -7.12
C SER A 319 19.33 20.80 -6.63
N LEU A 320 20.13 21.84 -6.53
CA LEU A 320 19.66 23.19 -6.68
C LEU A 320 18.96 23.20 -8.05
N GLU A 321 17.70 22.88 -8.07
CA GLU A 321 16.87 23.28 -9.19
C GLU A 321 17.08 24.78 -9.27
N THR A 322 17.70 25.21 -10.35
CA THR A 322 17.84 26.60 -10.68
C THR A 322 16.55 27.28 -10.35
N ALA A 323 16.65 28.34 -9.55
CA ALA A 323 15.50 29.11 -9.12
C ALA A 323 14.51 29.24 -10.28
N PRO A 324 13.25 28.88 -10.06
CA PRO A 324 12.27 29.04 -11.09
C PRO A 324 12.33 30.48 -11.53
N GLU A 325 12.17 30.69 -12.79
CA GLU A 325 12.06 31.92 -13.53
C GLU A 325 12.35 33.22 -12.73
N SER A 326 13.19 34.08 -13.23
CA SER A 326 13.56 35.38 -12.63
C SER A 326 12.41 35.96 -11.78
N HIS A 327 12.67 36.38 -10.55
CA HIS A 327 11.70 37.11 -9.69
C HIS A 327 10.92 38.17 -10.44
N LEU A 328 11.53 38.75 -11.48
CA LEU A 328 10.93 39.75 -12.34
C LEU A 328 9.74 39.20 -13.18
N SER A 329 9.60 37.90 -13.37
CA SER A 329 8.46 37.33 -14.06
C SER A 329 7.16 37.47 -13.25
N TYR A 330 7.28 37.70 -11.95
CA TYR A 330 6.14 37.91 -11.03
C TYR A 330 5.90 39.40 -10.76
N CYS A 331 6.82 40.30 -11.14
CA CYS A 331 6.69 41.72 -10.93
C CYS A 331 6.15 42.36 -12.20
N TYR A 332 4.96 42.90 -12.11
CA TYR A 332 4.31 43.58 -13.23
C TYR A 332 4.99 44.91 -13.50
N ALA A 333 5.40 45.12 -14.75
CA ALA A 333 6.01 46.41 -15.21
C ALA A 333 4.97 47.50 -15.54
N GLY A 334 3.71 47.34 -15.09
CA GLY A 334 2.63 48.26 -15.35
C GLY A 334 2.47 49.31 -14.26
N PRO A 335 1.58 50.32 -14.46
CA PRO A 335 1.35 51.40 -13.54
C PRO A 335 0.69 51.01 -12.21
N THR A 336 0.22 49.81 -12.08
CA THR A 336 -0.35 49.25 -10.84
C THR A 336 0.45 48.00 -10.46
N PRO A 337 1.19 47.98 -9.32
CA PRO A 337 1.83 46.78 -8.85
C PRO A 337 0.77 45.70 -8.57
N PRO A 338 1.09 44.43 -8.79
CA PRO A 338 0.20 43.34 -8.39
C PRO A 338 -0.09 43.41 -6.88
N GLU A 339 -1.32 43.14 -6.50
CA GLU A 339 -1.75 43.15 -5.09
C GLU A 339 -1.00 42.15 -4.21
N SER A 340 -0.34 41.20 -4.82
CA SER A 340 0.58 40.25 -4.13
C SER A 340 1.66 39.77 -5.07
N CYS A 341 2.91 39.84 -4.65
CA CYS A 341 3.93 38.99 -5.23
C CYS A 341 3.77 37.57 -4.70
N PRO A 342 4.03 36.51 -5.50
CA PRO A 342 3.89 35.15 -5.03
C PRO A 342 4.80 34.89 -3.82
N PRO A 343 4.41 33.95 -2.94
CA PRO A 343 5.23 33.59 -1.79
C PRO A 343 6.61 33.15 -2.24
N SER A 344 7.59 33.45 -1.42
CA SER A 344 9.00 33.31 -1.69
C SER A 344 9.39 32.03 -2.40
N VAL A 345 10.20 32.15 -3.41
CA VAL A 345 10.85 31.08 -4.17
C VAL A 345 11.97 30.39 -3.38
N ILE A 346 12.09 30.68 -2.09
CA ILE A 346 13.08 30.09 -1.20
C ILE A 346 12.35 29.34 -0.10
N GLU A 347 11.90 28.14 -0.42
CA GLU A 347 11.64 27.09 0.57
C GLU A 347 12.77 26.05 0.57
#